data_516bcc33900f6e30b126d8ed021d4c07
#
_entry.id   516bcc33900f6e30b126d8ed021d4c07
#
_cell.length_a   1.000
_cell.length_b   1.000
_cell.length_c   1.000
_cell.angle_alpha   90.00
_cell.angle_beta   90.00
_cell.angle_gamma   90.00
#
_symmetry.space_group_name_H-M   'P 1'
#
loop_
_entity.id
_entity.type
_entity.pdbx_description
1 polymer ?
#
loop_
_entity_poly.entity_id
_entity_poly.type
_entity_poly.pdbx_seq_one_letter_code
_entity_poly.pdbx_strand_id
1 'polypeptide(L)'
;GLDPTEALVPPQVVASFADEVRDSVEDENELPAAQLAVAYFEFNRAIIDAVADIVPAVKPQIAMYEALGPAGIDVYTMTCEYAQQQGLYVLGDIKRGDIGSTAAAYAGHLSGVGAGETAYDPWHEDAVTVNPYLGTDGITPFVDAAAAHDKDVFVLVRTSNPSSKELQELDLAGGGKLYEHVADLVEGWGEPTRGERGYSRVGAVVGATHPEEGAALRERMPHTFFLVPGYGAQGG
;
A
#
# COMPACT_ATOMS: atom_id res chain seq x y z
N GLY A 1 6.99 0.63 -7.77
CA GLY A 1 5.59 1.06 -7.72
C GLY A 1 4.85 0.69 -8.98
N LEU A 2 3.58 0.30 -8.82
CA LEU A 2 2.65 0.08 -9.93
C LEU A 2 1.54 1.14 -9.82
N ASP A 3 1.85 2.31 -10.37
CA ASP A 3 1.02 3.52 -10.27
C ASP A 3 0.57 3.94 -11.70
N PRO A 4 -0.26 3.12 -12.40
CA PRO A 4 -0.63 3.39 -13.78
C PRO A 4 -1.48 4.67 -13.87
N THR A 5 -1.24 5.43 -14.93
CA THR A 5 -2.07 6.58 -15.30
C THR A 5 -2.30 6.56 -16.80
N GLU A 6 -3.36 7.20 -17.27
CA GLU A 6 -3.62 7.34 -18.70
C GLU A 6 -2.40 7.90 -19.49
N ALA A 7 -1.64 8.80 -18.85
CA ALA A 7 -0.45 9.40 -19.45
C ALA A 7 0.76 8.44 -19.53
N LEU A 8 0.83 7.44 -18.65
CA LEU A 8 1.93 6.46 -18.62
C LEU A 8 1.65 5.22 -19.47
N VAL A 9 0.39 4.83 -19.58
CA VAL A 9 0.01 3.66 -20.39
C VAL A 9 0.09 4.02 -21.88
N PRO A 10 0.87 3.27 -22.68
CA PRO A 10 0.96 3.56 -24.11
C PRO A 10 -0.41 3.48 -24.79
N PRO A 11 -0.77 4.46 -25.65
CA PRO A 11 -2.07 4.46 -26.33
C PRO A 11 -2.38 3.19 -27.13
N GLN A 12 -1.34 2.51 -27.59
CA GLN A 12 -1.46 1.23 -28.32
C GLN A 12 -2.02 0.12 -27.42
N VAL A 13 -1.67 0.13 -26.12
CA VAL A 13 -2.20 -0.85 -25.15
C VAL A 13 -3.70 -0.62 -24.97
N VAL A 14 -4.14 0.63 -24.80
CA VAL A 14 -5.57 0.96 -24.70
C VAL A 14 -6.32 0.55 -25.96
N ALA A 15 -5.76 0.83 -27.13
CA ALA A 15 -6.39 0.50 -28.42
C ALA A 15 -6.48 -1.02 -28.68
N SER A 16 -5.52 -1.79 -28.19
CA SER A 16 -5.47 -3.26 -28.42
C SER A 16 -6.68 -4.02 -27.87
N PHE A 17 -7.31 -3.51 -26.80
CA PHE A 17 -8.42 -4.17 -26.12
C PHE A 17 -9.78 -3.45 -26.32
N ALA A 18 -9.81 -2.39 -27.12
CA ALA A 18 -10.98 -1.52 -27.24
C ALA A 18 -12.24 -2.25 -27.74
N ASP A 19 -12.11 -3.16 -28.72
CA ASP A 19 -13.24 -3.89 -29.28
C ASP A 19 -13.73 -4.99 -28.31
N GLU A 20 -12.80 -5.73 -27.68
CA GLU A 20 -13.13 -6.79 -26.71
C GLU A 20 -13.85 -6.19 -25.48
N VAL A 21 -13.35 -5.06 -24.96
CA VAL A 21 -13.98 -4.39 -23.81
C VAL A 21 -15.37 -3.86 -24.19
N ARG A 22 -15.53 -3.31 -25.39
CA ARG A 22 -16.83 -2.81 -25.87
C ARG A 22 -17.88 -3.92 -25.91
N ASP A 23 -17.51 -5.12 -26.32
CA ASP A 23 -18.42 -6.26 -26.40
C ASP A 23 -18.81 -6.82 -25.01
N SER A 24 -18.01 -6.49 -23.96
CA SER A 24 -18.23 -6.96 -22.59
C SER A 24 -19.01 -5.98 -21.69
N VAL A 25 -19.14 -4.70 -22.09
CA VAL A 25 -19.78 -3.65 -21.31
C VAL A 25 -21.22 -3.44 -21.74
N GLU A 26 -22.17 -3.56 -20.80
CA GLU A 26 -23.62 -3.37 -21.07
C GLU A 26 -24.00 -1.89 -21.18
N ASP A 27 -23.39 -1.01 -20.35
CA ASP A 27 -23.61 0.44 -20.37
C ASP A 27 -22.43 1.16 -21.04
N GLU A 28 -22.69 1.77 -22.20
CA GLU A 28 -21.65 2.51 -22.94
C GLU A 28 -21.02 3.66 -22.12
N ASN A 29 -21.68 4.16 -21.07
CA ASN A 29 -21.10 5.16 -20.18
C ASN A 29 -19.94 4.63 -19.33
N GLU A 30 -19.89 3.32 -19.08
CA GLU A 30 -18.82 2.66 -18.33
C GLU A 30 -17.60 2.32 -19.21
N LEU A 31 -17.78 2.36 -20.53
CA LEU A 31 -16.76 1.94 -21.49
C LEU A 31 -15.40 2.63 -21.31
N PRO A 32 -15.30 3.96 -21.08
CA PRO A 32 -13.99 4.60 -20.90
C PRO A 32 -13.24 4.07 -19.66
N ALA A 33 -13.92 3.86 -18.55
CA ALA A 33 -13.33 3.33 -17.33
C ALA A 33 -12.88 1.87 -17.51
N ALA A 34 -13.73 1.04 -18.15
CA ALA A 34 -13.42 -0.35 -18.43
C ALA A 34 -12.21 -0.51 -19.38
N GLN A 35 -12.11 0.31 -20.43
CA GLN A 35 -10.97 0.31 -21.34
C GLN A 35 -9.67 0.68 -20.63
N LEU A 36 -9.68 1.73 -19.80
CA LEU A 36 -8.50 2.12 -19.01
C LEU A 36 -8.15 1.05 -17.99
N ALA A 37 -9.13 0.44 -17.32
CA ALA A 37 -8.89 -0.61 -16.34
C ALA A 37 -8.15 -1.82 -16.96
N VAL A 38 -8.64 -2.33 -18.09
CA VAL A 38 -7.97 -3.43 -18.80
C VAL A 38 -6.56 -3.02 -19.24
N ALA A 39 -6.42 -1.80 -19.78
CA ALA A 39 -5.11 -1.30 -20.20
C ALA A 39 -4.13 -1.16 -19.02
N TYR A 40 -4.59 -0.77 -17.82
CA TYR A 40 -3.77 -0.71 -16.60
C TYR A 40 -3.31 -2.10 -16.19
N PHE A 41 -4.21 -3.09 -16.22
CA PHE A 41 -3.85 -4.46 -15.92
C PHE A 41 -2.78 -5.00 -16.88
N GLU A 42 -2.96 -4.88 -18.18
CA GLU A 42 -2.02 -5.38 -19.18
C GLU A 42 -0.67 -4.68 -19.12
N PHE A 43 -0.67 -3.37 -18.89
CA PHE A 43 0.55 -2.60 -18.67
C PHE A 43 1.31 -3.07 -17.43
N ASN A 44 0.62 -3.25 -16.29
CA ASN A 44 1.23 -3.74 -15.07
C ASN A 44 1.69 -5.19 -15.20
N ARG A 45 0.95 -6.05 -15.89
CA ARG A 45 1.34 -7.42 -16.17
C ARG A 45 2.67 -7.48 -16.90
N ALA A 46 2.82 -6.67 -17.95
CA ALA A 46 4.07 -6.58 -18.70
C ALA A 46 5.26 -6.07 -17.83
N ILE A 47 5.00 -5.13 -16.90
CA ILE A 47 6.02 -4.68 -15.94
C ILE A 47 6.37 -5.81 -14.96
N ILE A 48 5.38 -6.48 -14.39
CA ILE A 48 5.59 -7.61 -13.46
C ILE A 48 6.43 -8.69 -14.13
N ASP A 49 6.08 -9.10 -15.36
CA ASP A 49 6.83 -10.10 -16.12
C ASP A 49 8.30 -9.69 -16.33
N ALA A 50 8.54 -8.40 -16.54
CA ALA A 50 9.88 -7.88 -16.78
C ALA A 50 10.75 -7.77 -15.51
N VAL A 51 10.13 -7.70 -14.31
CA VAL A 51 10.86 -7.43 -13.06
C VAL A 51 10.78 -8.56 -12.03
N ALA A 52 9.97 -9.59 -12.25
CA ALA A 52 9.73 -10.65 -11.26
C ALA A 52 11.02 -11.38 -10.84
N ASP A 53 11.96 -11.56 -11.76
CA ASP A 53 13.27 -12.16 -11.47
C ASP A 53 14.28 -11.19 -10.82
N ILE A 54 13.93 -9.90 -10.69
CA ILE A 54 14.87 -8.84 -10.29
C ILE A 54 14.52 -8.28 -8.93
N VAL A 55 13.22 -8.07 -8.64
CA VAL A 55 12.75 -7.43 -7.41
C VAL A 55 11.96 -8.41 -6.54
N PRO A 56 12.04 -8.30 -5.19
CA PRO A 56 11.29 -9.17 -4.30
C PRO A 56 9.84 -8.75 -4.10
N ALA A 57 9.48 -7.49 -4.43
CA ALA A 57 8.19 -6.92 -4.09
C ALA A 57 7.71 -5.90 -5.12
N VAL A 58 6.39 -5.73 -5.20
CA VAL A 58 5.72 -4.64 -5.90
C VAL A 58 4.76 -3.90 -4.98
N LYS A 59 4.49 -2.64 -5.30
CA LYS A 59 3.60 -1.77 -4.52
C LYS A 59 2.58 -1.09 -5.46
N PRO A 60 1.42 -1.72 -5.69
CA PRO A 60 0.32 -1.07 -6.41
C PRO A 60 -0.32 0.03 -5.56
N GLN A 61 -0.58 1.19 -6.20
CA GLN A 61 -1.25 2.33 -5.57
C GLN A 61 -2.74 2.28 -5.87
N ILE A 62 -3.57 1.96 -4.88
CA ILE A 62 -5.01 1.75 -5.08
C ILE A 62 -5.74 2.98 -5.65
N ALA A 63 -5.28 4.19 -5.35
CA ALA A 63 -5.92 5.42 -5.80
C ALA A 63 -6.02 5.52 -7.33
N MET A 64 -5.05 4.95 -8.07
CA MET A 64 -5.06 4.94 -9.54
C MET A 64 -6.21 4.10 -10.10
N TYR A 65 -6.58 3.06 -9.36
CA TYR A 65 -7.63 2.12 -9.72
C TYR A 65 -8.99 2.59 -9.20
N GLU A 66 -9.07 3.08 -7.96
CA GLU A 66 -10.30 3.67 -7.39
C GLU A 66 -10.85 4.80 -8.28
N ALA A 67 -9.99 5.56 -8.95
CA ALA A 67 -10.37 6.62 -9.87
C ALA A 67 -11.20 6.10 -11.06
N LEU A 68 -11.15 4.82 -11.38
CA LEU A 68 -11.90 4.16 -12.44
C LEU A 68 -13.19 3.47 -11.94
N GLY A 69 -13.50 3.59 -10.64
CA GLY A 69 -14.66 2.93 -10.05
C GLY A 69 -14.52 1.40 -9.96
N PRO A 70 -15.65 0.65 -10.04
CA PRO A 70 -15.64 -0.81 -9.87
C PRO A 70 -14.68 -1.54 -10.81
N ALA A 71 -14.65 -1.20 -12.08
CA ALA A 71 -13.74 -1.81 -13.05
C ALA A 71 -12.25 -1.62 -12.66
N GLY A 72 -11.92 -0.47 -12.04
CA GLY A 72 -10.58 -0.23 -11.51
C GLY A 72 -10.27 -1.12 -10.32
N ILE A 73 -11.20 -1.30 -9.39
CA ILE A 73 -11.00 -2.19 -8.24
C ILE A 73 -10.82 -3.65 -8.68
N ASP A 74 -11.58 -4.11 -9.65
CA ASP A 74 -11.43 -5.46 -10.20
C ASP A 74 -10.02 -5.69 -10.75
N VAL A 75 -9.49 -4.76 -11.56
CA VAL A 75 -8.14 -4.90 -12.10
C VAL A 75 -7.03 -4.63 -11.08
N TYR A 76 -7.31 -3.91 -9.98
CA TYR A 76 -6.41 -3.82 -8.84
C TYR A 76 -6.19 -5.20 -8.22
N THR A 77 -7.27 -5.89 -7.89
CA THR A 77 -7.20 -7.23 -7.29
C THR A 77 -6.54 -8.23 -8.23
N MET A 78 -6.88 -8.20 -9.52
CA MET A 78 -6.22 -9.02 -10.55
C MET A 78 -4.71 -8.75 -10.65
N THR A 79 -4.29 -7.48 -10.53
CA THR A 79 -2.87 -7.09 -10.55
C THR A 79 -2.13 -7.64 -9.33
N CYS A 80 -2.73 -7.56 -8.13
CA CYS A 80 -2.17 -8.09 -6.90
C CYS A 80 -2.06 -9.62 -6.97
N GLU A 81 -3.13 -10.31 -7.39
CA GLU A 81 -3.13 -11.76 -7.58
C GLU A 81 -2.05 -12.20 -8.55
N TYR A 82 -1.95 -11.53 -9.71
CA TYR A 82 -0.94 -11.86 -10.71
C TYR A 82 0.48 -11.70 -10.18
N ALA A 83 0.74 -10.63 -9.43
CA ALA A 83 2.04 -10.40 -8.80
C ALA A 83 2.40 -11.51 -7.80
N GLN A 84 1.46 -11.95 -6.96
CA GLN A 84 1.66 -13.08 -6.05
C GLN A 84 1.92 -14.39 -6.80
N GLN A 85 1.21 -14.65 -7.90
CA GLN A 85 1.44 -15.82 -8.75
C GLN A 85 2.84 -15.83 -9.36
N GLN A 86 3.45 -14.66 -9.58
CA GLN A 86 4.85 -14.54 -10.01
C GLN A 86 5.86 -14.60 -8.85
N GLY A 87 5.39 -14.85 -7.61
CA GLY A 87 6.24 -14.99 -6.42
C GLY A 87 6.69 -13.65 -5.81
N LEU A 88 6.06 -12.55 -6.17
CA LEU A 88 6.35 -11.23 -5.62
C LEU A 88 5.55 -10.97 -4.34
N TYR A 89 6.19 -10.31 -3.37
CA TYR A 89 5.52 -9.74 -2.21
C TYR A 89 4.71 -8.50 -2.63
N VAL A 90 3.43 -8.45 -2.30
CA VAL A 90 2.52 -7.38 -2.71
C VAL A 90 2.22 -6.45 -1.54
N LEU A 91 2.66 -5.19 -1.64
CA LEU A 91 2.37 -4.15 -0.68
C LEU A 91 1.30 -3.21 -1.24
N GLY A 92 0.06 -3.35 -0.77
CA GLY A 92 -1.03 -2.46 -1.14
C GLY A 92 -0.83 -1.06 -0.56
N ASP A 93 -0.63 -0.06 -1.44
CA ASP A 93 -0.49 1.33 -1.00
C ASP A 93 -1.87 1.97 -0.90
N ILE A 94 -2.60 1.66 0.19
CA ILE A 94 -4.00 2.00 0.39
C ILE A 94 -4.23 3.16 1.37
N LYS A 95 -3.29 3.42 2.27
CA LYS A 95 -3.29 4.51 3.28
C LYS A 95 -4.61 4.66 4.03
N ARG A 96 -5.22 3.55 4.43
CA ARG A 96 -6.49 3.57 5.19
C ARG A 96 -6.26 4.04 6.63
N GLY A 97 -7.33 4.56 7.25
CA GLY A 97 -7.33 4.98 8.62
C GLY A 97 -8.76 5.25 9.08
N ASP A 98 -9.16 4.60 10.18
CA ASP A 98 -10.44 4.78 10.88
C ASP A 98 -10.32 4.15 12.27
N ILE A 99 -11.39 4.08 13.04
CA ILE A 99 -11.45 3.49 14.38
C ILE A 99 -12.51 2.38 14.47
N GLY A 100 -12.38 1.54 15.50
CA GLY A 100 -13.40 0.55 15.87
C GLY A 100 -13.74 -0.42 14.74
N SER A 101 -15.05 -0.63 14.51
CA SER A 101 -15.55 -1.55 13.48
C SER A 101 -15.21 -1.13 12.05
N THR A 102 -15.07 0.17 11.81
CA THR A 102 -14.67 0.68 10.48
C THR A 102 -13.20 0.35 10.20
N ALA A 103 -12.31 0.56 11.17
CA ALA A 103 -10.91 0.14 11.05
C ALA A 103 -10.80 -1.39 10.85
N ALA A 104 -11.60 -2.17 11.57
CA ALA A 104 -11.67 -3.63 11.38
C ALA A 104 -12.17 -4.02 9.98
N ALA A 105 -13.13 -3.27 9.41
CA ALA A 105 -13.59 -3.49 8.04
C ALA A 105 -12.48 -3.18 7.01
N TYR A 106 -11.73 -2.09 7.19
CA TYR A 106 -10.56 -1.80 6.35
C TYR A 106 -9.43 -2.84 6.52
N ALA A 107 -9.25 -3.39 7.73
CA ALA A 107 -8.29 -4.48 7.97
C ALA A 107 -8.66 -5.77 7.21
N GLY A 108 -9.86 -5.86 6.62
CA GLY A 108 -10.26 -6.87 5.66
C GLY A 108 -9.35 -7.01 4.43
N HIS A 109 -8.58 -5.97 4.11
CA HIS A 109 -7.48 -6.07 3.15
C HIS A 109 -6.44 -7.12 3.55
N LEU A 110 -6.24 -7.34 4.84
CA LEU A 110 -5.29 -8.32 5.37
C LEU A 110 -5.97 -9.64 5.79
N SER A 111 -7.15 -9.55 6.43
CA SER A 111 -7.83 -10.73 6.94
C SER A 111 -8.66 -11.48 5.90
N GLY A 112 -8.95 -10.85 4.76
CA GLY A 112 -9.90 -11.36 3.81
C GLY A 112 -11.34 -11.40 4.36
N VAL A 113 -12.18 -12.20 3.72
CA VAL A 113 -13.58 -12.44 4.10
C VAL A 113 -13.80 -13.92 4.36
N GLY A 114 -14.62 -14.25 5.37
CA GLY A 114 -14.94 -15.62 5.72
C GLY A 114 -16.44 -15.83 5.94
N ALA A 115 -16.93 -16.97 5.51
CA ALA A 115 -18.27 -17.44 5.79
C ALA A 115 -18.20 -18.91 6.28
N GLY A 116 -18.32 -19.09 7.59
CA GLY A 116 -18.16 -20.41 8.22
C GLY A 116 -16.72 -20.92 8.14
N GLU A 117 -16.52 -22.10 7.54
CA GLU A 117 -15.18 -22.73 7.42
C GLU A 117 -14.40 -22.26 6.17
N THR A 118 -15.01 -21.44 5.32
CA THR A 118 -14.36 -20.94 4.09
C THR A 118 -13.87 -19.51 4.31
N ALA A 119 -12.62 -19.27 3.93
CA ALA A 119 -12.01 -17.94 3.89
C ALA A 119 -11.55 -17.66 2.45
N TYR A 120 -11.68 -16.41 2.04
CA TYR A 120 -11.25 -15.91 0.75
C TYR A 120 -10.52 -14.57 0.94
N ASP A 121 -9.36 -14.43 0.30
CA ASP A 121 -8.62 -13.18 0.25
C ASP A 121 -8.91 -12.48 -1.10
N PRO A 122 -9.80 -11.48 -1.12
CA PRO A 122 -10.15 -10.78 -2.36
C PRO A 122 -9.08 -9.78 -2.80
N TRP A 123 -8.14 -9.41 -1.92
CA TRP A 123 -7.20 -8.32 -2.18
C TRP A 123 -5.82 -8.79 -2.64
N HIS A 124 -5.42 -10.02 -2.26
CA HIS A 124 -4.12 -10.58 -2.62
C HIS A 124 -2.94 -9.68 -2.24
N GLU A 125 -3.03 -9.06 -1.06
CA GLU A 125 -1.99 -8.19 -0.51
C GLU A 125 -1.27 -8.91 0.64
N ASP A 126 0.07 -8.81 0.67
CA ASP A 126 0.90 -9.33 1.77
C ASP A 126 1.12 -8.26 2.84
N ALA A 127 1.00 -6.99 2.48
CA ALA A 127 1.05 -5.86 3.39
C ALA A 127 0.20 -4.70 2.88
N VAL A 128 -0.13 -3.77 3.80
CA VAL A 128 -0.84 -2.53 3.46
C VAL A 128 -0.24 -1.32 4.14
N THR A 129 -0.44 -0.13 3.55
CA THR A 129 -0.11 1.15 4.20
C THR A 129 -1.30 1.70 4.97
N VAL A 130 -1.05 2.29 6.15
CA VAL A 130 -2.08 2.87 7.03
C VAL A 130 -1.67 4.23 7.58
N ASN A 131 -2.67 5.06 7.91
CA ASN A 131 -2.48 6.40 8.44
C ASN A 131 -2.62 6.39 9.97
N PRO A 132 -1.63 6.87 10.76
CA PRO A 132 -1.63 6.81 12.21
C PRO A 132 -2.41 7.94 12.90
N TYR A 133 -2.99 8.87 12.17
CA TYR A 133 -3.54 10.11 12.73
C TYR A 133 -4.59 9.89 13.83
N LEU A 134 -5.29 8.75 13.81
CA LEU A 134 -6.28 8.37 14.82
C LEU A 134 -5.69 7.58 16.01
N GLY A 135 -4.37 7.43 16.05
CA GLY A 135 -3.68 6.76 17.16
C GLY A 135 -3.85 5.24 17.20
N THR A 136 -3.62 4.65 18.36
CA THR A 136 -3.61 3.19 18.57
C THR A 136 -4.91 2.51 18.15
N ASP A 137 -6.05 3.15 18.40
CA ASP A 137 -7.38 2.61 18.05
C ASP A 137 -7.54 2.38 16.54
N GLY A 138 -6.84 3.21 15.73
CA GLY A 138 -6.85 3.10 14.27
C GLY A 138 -5.86 2.08 13.74
N ILE A 139 -4.85 1.72 14.53
CA ILE A 139 -3.75 0.84 14.08
C ILE A 139 -3.95 -0.60 14.56
N THR A 140 -4.42 -0.79 15.80
CA THR A 140 -4.58 -2.14 16.40
C THR A 140 -5.33 -3.12 15.50
N PRO A 141 -6.49 -2.78 14.87
CA PRO A 141 -7.18 -3.75 14.00
C PRO A 141 -6.36 -4.26 12.84
N PHE A 142 -5.50 -3.43 12.26
CA PHE A 142 -4.60 -3.85 11.18
C PHE A 142 -3.45 -4.72 11.69
N VAL A 143 -2.87 -4.39 12.85
CA VAL A 143 -1.80 -5.19 13.46
C VAL A 143 -2.31 -6.57 13.85
N ASP A 144 -3.50 -6.64 14.44
CA ASP A 144 -4.15 -7.91 14.83
C ASP A 144 -4.43 -8.78 13.59
N ALA A 145 -4.98 -8.18 12.52
CA ALA A 145 -5.23 -8.88 11.26
C ALA A 145 -3.92 -9.36 10.63
N ALA A 146 -2.89 -8.53 10.57
CA ALA A 146 -1.59 -8.88 10.03
C ALA A 146 -0.96 -10.06 10.80
N ALA A 147 -0.98 -10.02 12.12
CA ALA A 147 -0.43 -11.09 12.97
C ALA A 147 -1.20 -12.42 12.80
N ALA A 148 -2.54 -12.35 12.65
CA ALA A 148 -3.39 -13.54 12.49
C ALA A 148 -3.25 -14.21 11.11
N HIS A 149 -2.88 -13.46 10.07
CA HIS A 149 -2.88 -13.93 8.68
C HIS A 149 -1.50 -13.96 8.02
N ASP A 150 -0.43 -13.86 8.80
CA ASP A 150 0.97 -13.86 8.33
C ASP A 150 1.26 -12.74 7.30
N LYS A 151 0.70 -11.55 7.56
CA LYS A 151 0.83 -10.35 6.73
C LYS A 151 1.47 -9.22 7.52
N ASP A 152 1.69 -8.06 6.88
CA ASP A 152 2.39 -6.93 7.48
C ASP A 152 1.64 -5.60 7.29
N VAL A 153 2.01 -4.56 8.07
CA VAL A 153 1.42 -3.22 8.02
C VAL A 153 2.53 -2.19 7.94
N PHE A 154 2.38 -1.18 7.07
CA PHE A 154 3.30 -0.04 7.00
C PHE A 154 2.59 1.25 7.41
N VAL A 155 3.03 1.85 8.51
CA VAL A 155 2.46 3.07 9.07
C VAL A 155 3.19 4.30 8.53
N LEU A 156 2.43 5.35 8.16
CA LEU A 156 3.03 6.61 7.74
C LEU A 156 3.73 7.28 8.94
N VAL A 157 5.04 7.50 8.85
CA VAL A 157 5.85 8.18 9.89
C VAL A 157 6.37 9.50 9.37
N ARG A 158 7.18 9.48 8.32
CA ARG A 158 7.75 10.69 7.70
C ARG A 158 7.57 10.61 6.20
N THR A 159 6.71 11.46 5.65
CA THR A 159 6.35 11.41 4.24
C THR A 159 7.20 12.38 3.41
N SER A 160 7.32 12.12 2.11
CA SER A 160 8.22 12.85 1.20
C SER A 160 7.64 14.13 0.60
N ASN A 161 6.33 14.39 0.79
CA ASN A 161 5.67 15.54 0.20
C ASN A 161 6.08 16.87 0.88
N PRO A 162 6.16 17.99 0.14
CA PRO A 162 6.63 19.28 0.68
C PRO A 162 5.83 19.79 1.88
N SER A 163 4.51 19.57 1.91
CA SER A 163 3.63 20.02 3.01
C SER A 163 3.68 19.12 4.25
N SER A 164 4.45 18.04 4.24
CA SER A 164 4.58 17.15 5.40
C SER A 164 5.00 17.87 6.67
N LYS A 165 5.84 18.90 6.52
CA LYS A 165 6.32 19.75 7.63
C LYS A 165 5.22 20.50 8.36
N GLU A 166 4.10 20.80 7.73
CA GLU A 166 2.99 21.53 8.34
C GLU A 166 2.38 20.79 9.54
N LEU A 167 2.46 19.45 9.52
CA LEU A 167 1.97 18.60 10.58
C LEU A 167 3.10 17.81 11.24
N GLN A 168 3.93 17.13 10.46
CA GLN A 168 4.89 16.16 10.97
C GLN A 168 6.06 16.81 11.73
N GLU A 169 6.42 18.04 11.40
CA GLU A 169 7.50 18.79 12.06
C GLU A 169 7.03 19.68 13.23
N LEU A 170 5.78 19.57 13.67
CA LEU A 170 5.30 20.28 14.84
C LEU A 170 6.10 19.87 16.08
N ASP A 171 6.55 20.87 16.85
CA ASP A 171 7.23 20.67 18.12
C ASP A 171 6.23 20.24 19.19
N LEU A 172 6.56 19.21 19.94
CA LEU A 172 5.75 18.71 21.04
C LEU A 172 6.17 19.37 22.38
N ALA A 173 5.19 19.62 23.26
CA ALA A 173 5.45 20.21 24.56
C ALA A 173 6.41 19.36 25.44
N GLY A 174 6.48 18.06 25.19
CA GLY A 174 7.41 17.12 25.84
C GLY A 174 8.78 17.03 25.18
N GLY A 175 9.02 17.83 24.14
CA GLY A 175 10.22 17.77 23.29
C GLY A 175 10.08 16.82 22.12
N GLY A 176 10.89 17.07 21.08
CA GLY A 176 10.86 16.33 19.83
C GLY A 176 9.75 16.77 18.86
N LYS A 177 9.71 16.14 17.70
CA LYS A 177 8.76 16.40 16.62
C LYS A 177 7.64 15.37 16.62
N LEU A 178 6.49 15.73 16.00
CA LEU A 178 5.36 14.81 15.89
C LEU A 178 5.74 13.49 15.19
N TYR A 179 6.49 13.55 14.08
CA TYR A 179 6.91 12.33 13.36
C TYR A 179 7.82 11.43 14.20
N GLU A 180 8.63 11.99 15.10
CA GLU A 180 9.47 11.22 16.02
C GLU A 180 8.64 10.48 17.06
N HIS A 181 7.60 11.14 17.59
CA HIS A 181 6.64 10.50 18.49
C HIS A 181 5.87 9.38 17.80
N VAL A 182 5.44 9.59 16.54
CA VAL A 182 4.78 8.53 15.75
C VAL A 182 5.75 7.36 15.54
N ALA A 183 7.04 7.61 15.31
CA ALA A 183 8.04 6.55 15.18
C ALA A 183 8.15 5.70 16.46
N ASP A 184 8.18 6.33 17.63
CA ASP A 184 8.21 5.63 18.92
C ASP A 184 6.94 4.75 19.12
N LEU A 185 5.77 5.26 18.70
CA LEU A 185 4.53 4.48 18.71
C LEU A 185 4.58 3.28 17.75
N VAL A 186 5.10 3.46 16.55
CA VAL A 186 5.21 2.41 15.52
C VAL A 186 6.12 1.27 16.02
N GLU A 187 7.28 1.59 16.58
CA GLU A 187 8.17 0.59 17.17
C GLU A 187 7.45 -0.17 18.31
N GLY A 188 6.70 0.56 19.17
CA GLY A 188 5.94 -0.05 20.25
C GLY A 188 4.78 -0.94 19.77
N TRP A 189 4.04 -0.54 18.73
CA TRP A 189 2.97 -1.36 18.16
C TRP A 189 3.51 -2.63 17.51
N GLY A 190 4.73 -2.57 17.00
CA GLY A 190 5.40 -3.71 16.36
C GLY A 190 5.99 -4.73 17.32
N GLU A 191 6.37 -4.33 18.55
CA GLU A 191 7.14 -5.14 19.47
C GLU A 191 6.55 -6.55 19.72
N PRO A 192 5.22 -6.72 19.95
CA PRO A 192 4.62 -8.04 20.18
C PRO A 192 4.71 -8.98 18.96
N THR A 193 4.96 -8.43 17.77
CA THR A 193 4.98 -9.17 16.49
C THR A 193 6.39 -9.42 15.95
N ARG A 194 7.43 -9.13 16.75
CA ARG A 194 8.83 -9.30 16.34
C ARG A 194 9.16 -10.75 16.01
N GLY A 195 9.59 -10.99 14.78
CA GLY A 195 9.98 -12.30 14.30
C GLY A 195 11.44 -12.66 14.59
N GLU A 196 11.83 -13.89 14.22
CA GLU A 196 13.17 -14.44 14.46
C GLU A 196 14.30 -13.63 13.82
N ARG A 197 14.02 -12.90 12.74
CA ARG A 197 15.00 -12.05 12.04
C ARG A 197 15.16 -10.67 12.68
N GLY A 198 14.47 -10.40 13.80
CA GLY A 198 14.56 -9.15 14.55
C GLY A 198 13.67 -8.02 14.04
N TYR A 199 12.91 -8.20 12.97
CA TYR A 199 11.92 -7.23 12.50
C TYR A 199 10.51 -7.60 12.94
N SER A 200 9.70 -6.57 13.17
CA SER A 200 8.27 -6.70 13.49
C SER A 200 7.42 -6.70 12.21
N ARG A 201 6.14 -7.08 12.34
CA ARG A 201 5.15 -6.98 11.26
C ARG A 201 4.65 -5.55 11.03
N VAL A 202 5.07 -4.60 11.87
CA VAL A 202 4.74 -3.19 11.72
C VAL A 202 5.95 -2.47 11.15
N GLY A 203 5.85 -2.10 9.88
CA GLY A 203 6.81 -1.29 9.16
C GLY A 203 6.46 0.21 9.24
N ALA A 204 7.37 1.04 8.75
CA ALA A 204 7.21 2.48 8.69
C ALA A 204 7.44 3.02 7.28
N VAL A 205 6.62 3.99 6.87
CA VAL A 205 6.90 4.79 5.67
C VAL A 205 7.78 5.97 6.06
N VAL A 206 9.01 5.98 5.53
CA VAL A 206 10.04 7.00 5.80
C VAL A 206 10.57 7.52 4.46
N GLY A 207 10.21 8.74 4.10
CA GLY A 207 10.55 9.34 2.80
C GLY A 207 12.06 9.51 2.57
N ALA A 208 12.50 9.29 1.34
CA ALA A 208 13.91 9.41 0.93
C ALA A 208 14.43 10.85 0.85
N THR A 209 13.54 11.85 0.90
CA THR A 209 13.90 13.27 0.72
C THR A 209 14.68 13.88 1.88
N HIS A 210 14.75 13.18 3.01
CA HIS A 210 15.44 13.63 4.23
C HIS A 210 16.30 12.49 4.82
N PRO A 211 17.48 12.20 4.23
CA PRO A 211 18.28 11.03 4.61
C PRO A 211 18.81 11.09 6.06
N GLU A 212 19.08 12.30 6.58
CA GLU A 212 19.52 12.49 7.98
C GLU A 212 18.41 12.15 8.98
N GLU A 213 17.15 12.52 8.67
CA GLU A 213 15.98 12.14 9.47
C GLU A 213 15.76 10.61 9.40
N GLY A 214 15.97 10.01 8.22
CA GLY A 214 15.91 8.55 8.05
C GLY A 214 16.91 7.79 8.92
N ALA A 215 18.14 8.30 9.05
CA ALA A 215 19.16 7.73 9.94
C ALA A 215 18.76 7.83 11.42
N ALA A 216 18.28 9.00 11.86
CA ALA A 216 17.80 9.19 13.23
C ALA A 216 16.56 8.32 13.54
N LEU A 217 15.65 8.18 12.57
CA LEU A 217 14.48 7.30 12.69
C LEU A 217 14.88 5.81 12.77
N ARG A 218 15.96 5.38 12.10
CA ARG A 218 16.49 4.03 12.22
C ARG A 218 16.96 3.72 13.65
N GLU A 219 17.57 4.71 14.33
CA GLU A 219 17.98 4.55 15.73
C GLU A 219 16.77 4.41 16.67
N ARG A 220 15.67 5.12 16.38
CA ARG A 220 14.40 5.02 17.14
C ARG A 220 13.61 3.74 16.86
N MET A 221 13.67 3.25 15.64
CA MET A 221 12.90 2.10 15.17
C MET A 221 13.84 0.97 14.68
N PRO A 222 14.66 0.38 15.56
CA PRO A 222 15.65 -0.64 15.15
C PRO A 222 15.02 -1.92 14.61
N HIS A 223 13.78 -2.22 14.97
CA HIS A 223 13.09 -3.46 14.61
C HIS A 223 11.95 -3.26 13.59
N THR A 224 11.81 -2.03 13.07
CA THR A 224 10.79 -1.66 12.10
C THR A 224 11.36 -1.70 10.68
N PHE A 225 10.72 -2.38 9.74
CA PHE A 225 11.10 -2.34 8.33
C PHE A 225 10.68 -1.03 7.68
N PHE A 226 11.53 -0.41 6.85
CA PHE A 226 11.22 0.88 6.22
C PHE A 226 10.79 0.71 4.77
N LEU A 227 9.64 1.29 4.44
CA LEU A 227 9.23 1.61 3.08
C LEU A 227 9.70 3.04 2.78
N VAL A 228 10.57 3.21 1.79
CA VAL A 228 11.27 4.47 1.52
C VAL A 228 10.81 5.06 0.18
N PRO A 229 9.69 5.81 0.13
CA PRO A 229 9.21 6.44 -1.09
C PRO A 229 10.01 7.70 -1.44
N GLY A 230 9.93 8.10 -2.74
CA GLY A 230 10.52 9.34 -3.23
C GLY A 230 11.96 9.23 -3.70
N TYR A 231 12.55 8.03 -3.68
CA TYR A 231 13.87 7.79 -4.23
C TYR A 231 13.85 7.98 -5.75
N GLY A 232 14.69 8.88 -6.24
CA GLY A 232 14.80 9.23 -7.67
C GLY A 232 13.93 10.42 -8.06
N ALA A 233 12.69 10.22 -8.49
CA ALA A 233 11.84 11.28 -9.07
C ALA A 233 11.52 12.46 -8.15
N GLN A 234 11.57 12.27 -6.83
CA GLN A 234 11.36 13.32 -5.84
C GLN A 234 12.68 13.87 -5.24
N GLY A 235 13.84 13.43 -5.73
CA GLY A 235 15.14 13.95 -5.35
C GLY A 235 15.79 13.27 -4.14
N GLY A 236 15.38 12.06 -3.83
CA GLY A 236 16.04 11.21 -2.82
C GLY A 236 17.33 10.57 -3.32
#